data_d4f271f7b594256befdd9457b6f2aca5
#
_entry.id   d4f271f7b594256befdd9457b6f2aca5
#
_cell.length_a   1.000
_cell.length_b   1.000
_cell.length_c   1.000
_cell.angle_alpha   90.00
_cell.angle_beta   90.00
_cell.angle_gamma   90.00
#
_symmetry.space_group_name_H-M   'P 1'
#
loop_
_entity.id
_entity.type
_entity.pdbx_description
1 polymer ?
#
loop_
_entity_poly.entity_id
_entity_poly.type
_entity_poly.pdbx_seq_one_letter_code
_entity_poly.pdbx_strand_id
1 'polypeptide(L)'
;MIEFKGKFISPREVITYLKNNLQIKELCNNILYQKIINKAAEERNIQITPEEIQIEAERLRYEKRLVKASDTLAWLADHLISSEDWEAGIRDSLLSKKLAEVLFGQQVEKYFWENKLNYDQVLLYQIVLPYQNFAQEIYYQIEEGELSFYEAAHIYDIDEIRRNRCGYEGKFYRWSFEPDIAAVIFNAQLKELLGPMTIKQTSYIFMVEDFIPAELTPERYQEILNKMFQEWLTAELNYLLYA
;
A
#
# COMPACT_ATOMS: atom_id res chain seq x y z
N MET A 1 9.82 34.56 -4.10
CA MET A 1 9.62 34.78 -2.66
C MET A 1 8.23 34.26 -2.37
N ILE A 2 8.05 33.41 -1.38
CA ILE A 2 6.73 32.85 -0.98
C ILE A 2 6.21 33.74 0.15
N GLU A 3 4.99 34.24 -0.01
CA GLU A 3 4.30 34.96 1.07
C GLU A 3 3.32 34.02 1.78
N PHE A 4 3.43 33.95 3.10
CA PHE A 4 2.53 33.18 3.95
C PHE A 4 2.05 34.00 5.14
N LYS A 5 0.78 34.40 5.13
CA LYS A 5 0.14 35.21 6.20
C LYS A 5 0.97 36.46 6.56
N GLY A 6 1.44 37.18 5.56
CA GLY A 6 2.25 38.41 5.74
C GLY A 6 3.72 38.18 6.12
N LYS A 7 4.17 36.93 6.10
CA LYS A 7 5.58 36.55 6.27
C LYS A 7 6.16 36.11 4.92
N PHE A 8 7.41 36.51 4.66
CA PHE A 8 8.09 36.17 3.41
C PHE A 8 9.16 35.11 3.66
N ILE A 9 9.11 34.08 2.84
CA ILE A 9 10.06 32.94 2.86
C ILE A 9 10.81 32.93 1.53
N SER A 10 12.12 32.99 1.57
CA SER A 10 12.94 32.91 0.38
C SER A 10 13.11 31.47 -0.11
N PRO A 11 13.36 31.26 -1.43
CA PRO A 11 13.70 29.92 -1.95
C PRO A 11 14.93 29.30 -1.25
N ARG A 12 15.89 30.13 -0.84
CA ARG A 12 17.08 29.67 -0.12
C ARG A 12 16.74 29.09 1.25
N GLU A 13 15.81 29.70 1.97
CA GLU A 13 15.34 29.19 3.27
C GLU A 13 14.63 27.84 3.08
N VAL A 14 13.79 27.71 2.05
CA VAL A 14 13.12 26.44 1.72
C VAL A 14 14.15 25.36 1.42
N ILE A 15 15.13 25.63 0.56
CA ILE A 15 16.19 24.67 0.21
C ILE A 15 17.03 24.29 1.46
N THR A 16 17.36 25.27 2.30
CA THR A 16 18.12 25.03 3.52
C THR A 16 17.32 24.12 4.48
N TYR A 17 16.04 24.40 4.65
CA TYR A 17 15.14 23.58 5.46
C TYR A 17 15.08 22.13 4.96
N LEU A 18 14.89 21.94 3.65
CA LEU A 18 14.85 20.60 3.03
C LEU A 18 16.17 19.82 3.22
N LYS A 19 17.32 20.50 3.11
CA LYS A 19 18.62 19.89 3.38
C LYS A 19 18.79 19.47 4.84
N ASN A 20 18.45 20.35 5.77
CA ASN A 20 18.57 20.09 7.21
C ASN A 20 17.67 18.94 7.68
N ASN A 21 16.54 18.73 7.01
CA ASN A 21 15.59 17.66 7.31
C ASN A 21 15.76 16.41 6.40
N LEU A 22 16.85 16.32 5.64
CA LEU A 22 17.18 15.20 4.73
C LEU A 22 16.13 14.93 3.63
N GLN A 23 15.31 15.94 3.29
CA GLN A 23 14.23 15.84 2.31
C GLN A 23 14.67 16.23 0.88
N ILE A 24 15.84 16.86 0.72
CA ILE A 24 16.31 17.37 -0.57
C ILE A 24 16.51 16.26 -1.61
N LYS A 25 16.98 15.08 -1.19
CA LYS A 25 17.20 13.94 -2.11
C LYS A 25 15.89 13.43 -2.69
N GLU A 26 14.87 13.29 -1.87
CA GLU A 26 13.54 12.86 -2.30
C GLU A 26 12.92 13.84 -3.28
N LEU A 27 12.99 15.15 -2.98
CA LEU A 27 12.53 16.18 -3.89
C LEU A 27 13.26 16.14 -5.24
N CYS A 28 14.60 15.96 -5.24
CA CYS A 28 15.37 15.83 -6.48
C CYS A 28 14.94 14.61 -7.29
N ASN A 29 14.73 13.47 -6.64
CA ASN A 29 14.25 12.25 -7.30
C ASN A 29 12.87 12.48 -7.93
N ASN A 30 11.94 13.11 -7.22
CA ASN A 30 10.60 13.41 -7.74
C ASN A 30 10.64 14.33 -8.96
N ILE A 31 11.53 15.35 -8.96
CA ILE A 31 11.75 16.21 -10.13
C ILE A 31 12.32 15.41 -11.30
N LEU A 32 13.26 14.49 -11.05
CA LEU A 32 13.84 13.65 -12.09
C LEU A 32 12.82 12.64 -12.64
N TYR A 33 11.99 12.03 -11.78
CA TYR A 33 10.89 11.19 -12.22
C TYR A 33 9.93 11.92 -13.15
N GLN A 34 9.55 13.17 -12.80
CA GLN A 34 8.68 13.97 -13.68
C GLN A 34 9.34 14.24 -15.05
N LYS A 35 10.65 14.52 -15.07
CA LYS A 35 11.39 14.68 -16.34
C LYS A 35 11.41 13.41 -17.18
N ILE A 36 11.59 12.25 -16.55
CA ILE A 36 11.56 10.94 -17.20
C ILE A 36 10.17 10.68 -17.79
N ILE A 37 9.10 10.94 -17.01
CA ILE A 37 7.71 10.79 -17.45
C ILE A 37 7.44 11.68 -18.67
N ASN A 38 7.79 12.97 -18.59
CA ASN A 38 7.55 13.91 -19.69
C ASN A 38 8.26 13.48 -20.97
N LYS A 39 9.54 13.09 -20.89
CA LYS A 39 10.30 12.61 -22.03
C LYS A 39 9.70 11.33 -22.63
N ALA A 40 9.39 10.35 -21.78
CA ALA A 40 8.83 9.08 -22.25
C ALA A 40 7.42 9.22 -22.86
N ALA A 41 6.63 10.17 -22.36
CA ALA A 41 5.33 10.51 -22.91
C ALA A 41 5.43 11.24 -24.24
N GLU A 42 6.37 12.18 -24.38
CA GLU A 42 6.65 12.90 -25.64
C GLU A 42 7.09 11.90 -26.74
N GLU A 43 8.01 10.99 -26.45
CA GLU A 43 8.47 9.95 -27.38
C GLU A 43 7.33 9.05 -27.90
N ARG A 44 6.24 8.93 -27.13
CA ARG A 44 5.06 8.13 -27.45
C ARG A 44 3.85 8.95 -27.92
N ASN A 45 4.02 10.26 -28.11
CA ASN A 45 2.96 11.18 -28.48
C ASN A 45 1.75 11.15 -27.52
N ILE A 46 1.97 10.90 -26.24
CA ILE A 46 0.91 10.93 -25.21
C ILE A 46 0.65 12.38 -24.85
N GLN A 47 -0.60 12.80 -25.03
CA GLN A 47 -1.05 14.15 -24.70
C GLN A 47 -2.22 14.11 -23.73
N ILE A 48 -2.33 15.16 -22.93
CA ILE A 48 -3.45 15.41 -22.04
C ILE A 48 -4.24 16.58 -22.58
N THR A 49 -5.53 16.37 -22.84
CA THR A 49 -6.39 17.42 -23.39
C THR A 49 -6.91 18.36 -22.28
N PRO A 50 -7.30 19.59 -22.62
CA PRO A 50 -7.93 20.50 -21.65
C PRO A 50 -9.20 19.91 -21.00
N GLU A 51 -9.97 19.14 -21.76
CA GLU A 51 -11.19 18.47 -21.27
C GLU A 51 -10.87 17.43 -20.20
N GLU A 52 -9.79 16.66 -20.35
CA GLU A 52 -9.34 15.69 -19.34
C GLU A 52 -8.90 16.39 -18.04
N ILE A 53 -8.19 17.53 -18.16
CA ILE A 53 -7.81 18.33 -17.01
C ILE A 53 -9.04 18.84 -16.28
N GLN A 54 -10.04 19.34 -17.01
CA GLN A 54 -11.27 19.85 -16.42
C GLN A 54 -12.05 18.76 -15.69
N ILE A 55 -12.21 17.58 -16.29
CA ILE A 55 -12.90 16.43 -15.67
C ILE A 55 -12.21 16.03 -14.36
N GLU A 56 -10.89 15.91 -14.37
CA GLU A 56 -10.12 15.55 -13.18
C GLU A 56 -10.16 16.66 -12.12
N ALA A 57 -10.12 17.94 -12.53
CA ALA A 57 -10.26 19.07 -11.62
C ALA A 57 -11.64 19.05 -10.93
N GLU A 58 -12.73 18.76 -11.66
CA GLU A 58 -14.07 18.62 -11.09
C GLU A 58 -14.16 17.45 -10.12
N ARG A 59 -13.56 16.30 -10.46
CA ARG A 59 -13.49 15.13 -9.57
C ARG A 59 -12.77 15.47 -8.25
N LEU A 60 -11.61 16.13 -8.34
CA LEU A 60 -10.83 16.55 -7.16
C LEU A 60 -11.57 17.60 -6.32
N ARG A 61 -12.28 18.53 -6.95
CA ARG A 61 -13.13 19.49 -6.24
C ARG A 61 -14.24 18.79 -5.46
N TYR A 62 -14.88 17.81 -6.08
CA TYR A 62 -15.93 17.02 -5.43
C TYR A 62 -15.36 16.24 -4.22
N GLU A 63 -14.26 15.55 -4.37
CA GLU A 63 -13.58 14.82 -3.29
C GLU A 63 -13.21 15.72 -2.10
N LYS A 64 -12.74 16.94 -2.42
CA LYS A 64 -12.36 17.95 -1.41
C LYS A 64 -13.56 18.77 -0.90
N ARG A 65 -14.77 18.49 -1.37
CA ARG A 65 -16.00 19.22 -1.03
C ARG A 65 -15.94 20.71 -1.39
N LEU A 66 -15.25 21.08 -2.43
CA LEU A 66 -15.11 22.45 -2.92
C LEU A 66 -16.26 22.77 -3.90
N VAL A 67 -17.46 23.05 -3.35
CA VAL A 67 -18.69 23.17 -4.13
C VAL A 67 -18.71 24.43 -4.99
N LYS A 68 -18.25 25.56 -4.42
CA LYS A 68 -18.24 26.86 -5.12
C LYS A 68 -16.86 27.17 -5.68
N ALA A 69 -16.82 27.97 -6.74
CA ALA A 69 -15.55 28.49 -7.28
C ALA A 69 -14.73 29.28 -6.22
N SER A 70 -15.43 30.06 -5.38
CA SER A 70 -14.81 30.76 -4.25
C SER A 70 -14.11 29.83 -3.25
N ASP A 71 -14.69 28.66 -3.00
CA ASP A 71 -14.12 27.69 -2.06
C ASP A 71 -12.84 27.08 -2.66
N THR A 72 -12.84 26.83 -3.97
CA THR A 72 -11.66 26.37 -4.70
C THR A 72 -10.53 27.41 -4.64
N LEU A 73 -10.82 28.66 -4.93
CA LEU A 73 -9.83 29.74 -4.89
C LEU A 73 -9.26 29.94 -3.48
N ALA A 74 -10.11 29.88 -2.45
CA ALA A 74 -9.69 29.97 -1.06
C ALA A 74 -8.79 28.78 -0.66
N TRP A 75 -9.13 27.58 -1.11
CA TRP A 75 -8.35 26.37 -0.88
C TRP A 75 -6.97 26.45 -1.55
N LEU A 76 -6.91 26.89 -2.83
CA LEU A 76 -5.66 27.09 -3.54
C LEU A 76 -4.76 28.11 -2.84
N ALA A 77 -5.34 29.26 -2.42
CA ALA A 77 -4.61 30.29 -1.70
C ALA A 77 -4.05 29.80 -0.35
N ASP A 78 -4.81 28.98 0.39
CA ASP A 78 -4.34 28.36 1.64
C ASP A 78 -3.18 27.37 1.41
N HIS A 79 -3.14 26.73 0.23
CA HIS A 79 -2.07 25.83 -0.19
C HIS A 79 -0.90 26.53 -0.90
N LEU A 80 -0.95 27.88 -1.03
CA LEU A 80 0.08 28.71 -1.66
C LEU A 80 0.35 28.35 -3.14
N ILE A 81 -0.70 27.91 -3.85
CA ILE A 81 -0.63 27.57 -5.27
C ILE A 81 -1.63 28.39 -6.07
N SER A 82 -1.28 28.66 -7.34
CA SER A 82 -2.20 29.28 -8.30
C SER A 82 -3.10 28.27 -8.99
N SER A 83 -4.08 28.73 -9.74
CA SER A 83 -4.91 27.88 -10.61
C SER A 83 -4.06 27.16 -11.66
N GLU A 84 -3.08 27.87 -12.23
CA GLU A 84 -2.14 27.36 -13.23
C GLU A 84 -1.25 26.25 -12.63
N ASP A 85 -0.75 26.41 -11.39
CA ASP A 85 0.03 25.39 -10.68
C ASP A 85 -0.82 24.14 -10.45
N TRP A 86 -2.08 24.34 -10.08
CA TRP A 86 -3.00 23.22 -9.85
C TRP A 86 -3.31 22.45 -11.14
N GLU A 87 -3.61 23.16 -12.23
CA GLU A 87 -3.83 22.56 -13.56
C GLU A 87 -2.58 21.83 -14.06
N ALA A 88 -1.38 22.40 -13.85
CA ALA A 88 -0.11 21.75 -14.18
C ALA A 88 0.06 20.45 -13.39
N GLY A 89 -0.20 20.46 -12.09
CA GLY A 89 -0.15 19.27 -11.25
C GLY A 89 -1.16 18.18 -11.67
N ILE A 90 -2.37 18.58 -12.08
CA ILE A 90 -3.37 17.65 -12.63
C ILE A 90 -2.87 17.04 -13.94
N ARG A 91 -2.33 17.86 -14.85
CA ARG A 91 -1.76 17.39 -16.12
C ARG A 91 -0.65 16.38 -15.90
N ASP A 92 0.29 16.66 -15.00
CA ASP A 92 1.41 15.77 -14.68
C ASP A 92 0.91 14.43 -14.11
N SER A 93 -0.09 14.47 -13.23
CA SER A 93 -0.73 13.26 -12.68
C SER A 93 -1.42 12.42 -13.76
N LEU A 94 -2.18 13.06 -14.65
CA LEU A 94 -2.87 12.37 -15.74
C LEU A 94 -1.87 11.79 -16.75
N LEU A 95 -0.78 12.52 -17.05
CA LEU A 95 0.28 12.07 -17.94
C LEU A 95 0.97 10.82 -17.39
N SER A 96 1.27 10.83 -16.10
CA SER A 96 1.84 9.68 -15.40
C SER A 96 0.93 8.44 -15.49
N LYS A 97 -0.37 8.61 -15.22
CA LYS A 97 -1.37 7.53 -15.33
C LYS A 97 -1.49 6.97 -16.74
N LYS A 98 -1.59 7.85 -17.76
CA LYS A 98 -1.67 7.41 -19.16
C LYS A 98 -0.40 6.69 -19.61
N LEU A 99 0.77 7.21 -19.22
CA LEU A 99 2.05 6.57 -19.56
C LEU A 99 2.15 5.18 -18.93
N ALA A 100 1.78 5.04 -17.65
CA ALA A 100 1.75 3.74 -16.98
C ALA A 100 0.87 2.74 -17.72
N GLU A 101 -0.34 3.16 -18.12
CA GLU A 101 -1.28 2.32 -18.86
C GLU A 101 -0.73 1.91 -20.24
N VAL A 102 -0.12 2.83 -20.97
CA VAL A 102 0.49 2.55 -22.28
C VAL A 102 1.67 1.58 -22.16
N LEU A 103 2.50 1.72 -21.09
CA LEU A 103 3.67 0.87 -20.91
C LEU A 103 3.32 -0.53 -20.42
N PHE A 104 2.38 -0.64 -19.49
CA PHE A 104 2.19 -1.87 -18.70
C PHE A 104 0.77 -2.41 -18.70
N GLY A 105 -0.26 -1.66 -19.13
CA GLY A 105 -1.66 -2.06 -19.05
C GLY A 105 -1.93 -3.47 -19.59
N GLN A 106 -1.35 -3.79 -20.75
CA GLN A 106 -1.48 -5.12 -21.36
C GLN A 106 -0.72 -6.24 -20.62
N GLN A 107 0.17 -5.89 -19.70
CA GLN A 107 0.99 -6.84 -18.97
C GLN A 107 0.43 -7.16 -17.58
N VAL A 108 -0.47 -6.31 -17.04
CA VAL A 108 -1.00 -6.43 -15.67
C VAL A 108 -1.71 -7.77 -15.47
N GLU A 109 -2.58 -8.16 -16.40
CA GLU A 109 -3.32 -9.42 -16.31
C GLU A 109 -2.37 -10.62 -16.28
N LYS A 110 -1.40 -10.67 -17.19
CA LYS A 110 -0.39 -11.71 -17.23
C LYS A 110 0.41 -11.77 -15.92
N TYR A 111 0.89 -10.62 -15.46
CA TYR A 111 1.63 -10.51 -14.22
C TYR A 111 0.81 -11.01 -13.02
N PHE A 112 -0.46 -10.65 -12.94
CA PHE A 112 -1.36 -11.13 -11.90
C PHE A 112 -1.47 -12.65 -11.88
N TRP A 113 -1.72 -13.29 -13.03
CA TRP A 113 -1.86 -14.73 -13.11
C TRP A 113 -0.56 -15.50 -12.80
N GLU A 114 0.59 -14.96 -13.21
CA GLU A 114 1.91 -15.53 -12.89
C GLU A 114 2.24 -15.41 -11.38
N ASN A 115 1.67 -14.43 -10.70
CA ASN A 115 1.93 -14.15 -9.29
C ASN A 115 0.71 -14.36 -8.39
N LYS A 116 -0.34 -15.04 -8.87
CA LYS A 116 -1.63 -15.15 -8.18
C LYS A 116 -1.50 -15.61 -6.74
N LEU A 117 -0.67 -16.61 -6.48
CA LEU A 117 -0.44 -17.16 -5.14
C LEU A 117 0.04 -16.12 -4.10
N ASN A 118 0.70 -15.06 -4.57
CA ASN A 118 1.14 -13.98 -3.69
C ASN A 118 -0.01 -13.05 -3.27
N TYR A 119 -1.12 -13.09 -4.01
CA TYR A 119 -2.31 -12.28 -3.75
C TYR A 119 -3.43 -13.04 -3.06
N ASP A 120 -3.30 -14.37 -2.92
CA ASP A 120 -4.21 -15.17 -2.10
C ASP A 120 -4.10 -14.74 -0.64
N GLN A 121 -5.23 -14.70 0.05
CA GLN A 121 -5.29 -14.36 1.47
C GLN A 121 -5.92 -15.50 2.26
N VAL A 122 -5.62 -15.50 3.54
CA VAL A 122 -6.24 -16.37 4.53
C VAL A 122 -6.87 -15.52 5.62
N LEU A 123 -8.06 -15.89 6.05
CA LEU A 123 -8.69 -15.34 7.24
C LEU A 123 -8.26 -16.20 8.43
N LEU A 124 -7.56 -15.60 9.38
CA LEU A 124 -6.81 -16.32 10.39
C LEU A 124 -7.22 -15.97 11.82
N TYR A 125 -7.28 -17.00 12.64
CA TYR A 125 -7.23 -16.91 14.09
C TYR A 125 -5.88 -17.41 14.59
N GLN A 126 -5.36 -16.82 15.66
CA GLN A 126 -4.15 -17.31 16.32
C GLN A 126 -4.22 -17.15 17.82
N ILE A 127 -3.46 -18.02 18.51
CA ILE A 127 -3.17 -17.92 19.93
C ILE A 127 -1.66 -17.81 20.07
N VAL A 128 -1.20 -16.83 20.80
CA VAL A 128 0.22 -16.62 21.06
C VAL A 128 0.52 -16.88 22.52
N LEU A 129 1.44 -17.80 22.77
CA LEU A 129 1.77 -18.32 24.08
C LEU A 129 3.26 -18.12 24.39
N PRO A 130 3.63 -17.93 25.69
CA PRO A 130 4.99 -17.51 26.04
C PRO A 130 6.06 -18.58 25.80
N TYR A 131 5.69 -19.89 25.87
CA TYR A 131 6.64 -21.01 25.71
C TYR A 131 5.99 -22.27 25.17
N GLN A 132 6.81 -23.10 24.54
CA GLN A 132 6.40 -24.27 23.78
C GLN A 132 5.63 -25.32 24.59
N ASN A 133 6.09 -25.64 25.80
CA ASN A 133 5.44 -26.68 26.62
C ASN A 133 3.99 -26.28 26.99
N PHE A 134 3.78 -25.00 27.28
CA PHE A 134 2.45 -24.50 27.57
C PHE A 134 1.56 -24.49 26.32
N ALA A 135 2.15 -24.11 25.19
CA ALA A 135 1.42 -24.17 23.92
C ALA A 135 1.03 -25.59 23.53
N GLN A 136 1.87 -26.58 23.83
CA GLN A 136 1.57 -27.99 23.59
C GLN A 136 0.40 -28.48 24.46
N GLU A 137 0.36 -28.08 25.74
CA GLU A 137 -0.74 -28.39 26.65
C GLU A 137 -2.06 -27.80 26.15
N ILE A 138 -2.08 -26.51 25.80
CA ILE A 138 -3.27 -25.85 25.28
C ILE A 138 -3.71 -26.47 23.95
N TYR A 139 -2.78 -26.83 23.08
CA TYR A 139 -3.07 -27.50 21.82
C TYR A 139 -3.82 -28.81 22.05
N TYR A 140 -3.35 -29.67 22.98
CA TYR A 140 -4.01 -30.92 23.29
C TYR A 140 -5.40 -30.72 23.92
N GLN A 141 -5.57 -29.77 24.82
CA GLN A 141 -6.90 -29.47 25.39
C GLN A 141 -7.90 -29.05 24.30
N ILE A 142 -7.44 -28.31 23.27
CA ILE A 142 -8.31 -27.95 22.15
C ILE A 142 -8.58 -29.16 21.25
N GLU A 143 -7.56 -29.99 20.96
CA GLU A 143 -7.67 -31.17 20.10
C GLU A 143 -8.60 -32.24 20.73
N GLU A 144 -8.55 -32.44 22.06
CA GLU A 144 -9.39 -33.34 22.81
C GLU A 144 -10.80 -32.79 23.08
N GLY A 145 -11.06 -31.52 22.73
CA GLY A 145 -12.35 -30.87 22.90
C GLY A 145 -12.68 -30.48 24.35
N GLU A 146 -11.69 -30.45 25.23
CA GLU A 146 -11.84 -29.96 26.61
C GLU A 146 -12.04 -28.43 26.62
N LEU A 147 -11.49 -27.73 25.64
CA LEU A 147 -11.55 -26.28 25.47
C LEU A 147 -11.73 -25.94 23.99
N SER A 148 -12.59 -24.98 23.67
CA SER A 148 -12.65 -24.47 22.30
C SER A 148 -11.45 -23.58 21.99
N PHE A 149 -11.07 -23.45 20.71
CA PHE A 149 -10.02 -22.52 20.27
C PHE A 149 -10.28 -21.08 20.76
N TYR A 150 -11.53 -20.63 20.66
CA TYR A 150 -11.92 -19.27 21.02
C TYR A 150 -11.81 -18.97 22.52
N GLU A 151 -12.18 -19.97 23.35
CA GLU A 151 -12.01 -19.89 24.81
C GLU A 151 -10.53 -19.90 25.18
N ALA A 152 -9.74 -20.78 24.57
CA ALA A 152 -8.29 -20.83 24.78
C ALA A 152 -7.62 -19.50 24.41
N ALA A 153 -7.99 -18.91 23.28
CA ALA A 153 -7.50 -17.60 22.85
C ALA A 153 -7.87 -16.51 23.86
N HIS A 154 -9.12 -16.50 24.32
CA HIS A 154 -9.59 -15.50 25.28
C HIS A 154 -8.89 -15.60 26.65
N ILE A 155 -8.56 -16.80 27.10
CA ILE A 155 -7.99 -17.03 28.42
C ILE A 155 -6.46 -16.89 28.40
N TYR A 156 -5.78 -17.46 27.40
CA TYR A 156 -4.35 -17.75 27.48
C TYR A 156 -3.47 -16.90 26.55
N ASP A 157 -4.03 -16.23 25.56
CA ASP A 157 -3.21 -15.40 24.66
C ASP A 157 -2.47 -14.31 25.43
N ILE A 158 -1.22 -14.05 25.07
CA ILE A 158 -0.40 -13.00 25.74
C ILE A 158 -0.84 -11.58 25.40
N ASP A 159 -1.54 -11.38 24.28
CA ASP A 159 -2.01 -10.07 23.82
C ASP A 159 -3.45 -9.83 24.24
N GLU A 160 -3.70 -8.75 25.00
CA GLU A 160 -5.03 -8.41 25.54
C GLU A 160 -6.03 -8.08 24.42
N ILE A 161 -5.60 -7.41 23.35
CA ILE A 161 -6.49 -7.04 22.24
C ILE A 161 -6.95 -8.31 21.52
N ARG A 162 -6.04 -9.26 21.31
CA ARG A 162 -6.33 -10.52 20.66
C ARG A 162 -7.18 -11.43 21.55
N ARG A 163 -6.96 -11.45 22.88
CA ARG A 163 -7.86 -12.12 23.84
C ARG A 163 -9.29 -11.64 23.68
N ASN A 164 -9.50 -10.33 23.65
CA ASN A 164 -10.82 -9.71 23.51
C ASN A 164 -11.51 -10.01 22.17
N ARG A 165 -10.73 -10.41 21.14
CA ARG A 165 -11.21 -10.86 19.83
C ARG A 165 -11.24 -12.38 19.70
N CYS A 166 -11.04 -13.12 20.78
CA CYS A 166 -10.99 -14.58 20.80
C CYS A 166 -10.02 -15.16 19.75
N GLY A 167 -8.87 -14.50 19.56
CA GLY A 167 -7.83 -14.93 18.63
C GLY A 167 -7.97 -14.40 17.20
N TYR A 168 -9.02 -13.63 16.87
CA TYR A 168 -9.21 -13.11 15.51
C TYR A 168 -8.16 -12.08 15.11
N GLU A 169 -7.45 -12.35 14.00
CA GLU A 169 -6.40 -11.48 13.47
C GLU A 169 -6.75 -10.82 12.14
N GLY A 170 -7.69 -11.39 11.39
CA GLY A 170 -8.12 -10.86 10.10
C GLY A 170 -7.45 -11.54 8.92
N LYS A 171 -7.27 -10.77 7.83
CA LYS A 171 -6.78 -11.27 6.55
C LYS A 171 -5.27 -11.10 6.41
N PHE A 172 -4.60 -12.15 5.99
CA PHE A 172 -3.16 -12.17 5.74
C PHE A 172 -2.86 -12.69 4.34
N TYR A 173 -1.88 -12.06 3.70
CA TYR A 173 -1.29 -12.59 2.48
C TYR A 173 -0.27 -13.68 2.80
N ARG A 174 0.05 -14.53 1.83
CA ARG A 174 1.09 -15.57 1.96
C ARG A 174 2.45 -14.99 2.41
N TRP A 175 2.85 -13.86 1.88
CA TRP A 175 4.10 -13.18 2.21
C TRP A 175 4.13 -12.51 3.61
N SER A 176 3.01 -12.50 4.33
CA SER A 176 2.96 -12.03 5.72
C SER A 176 3.62 -13.00 6.70
N PHE A 177 3.93 -14.23 6.26
CA PHE A 177 4.52 -15.28 7.07
C PHE A 177 5.88 -15.69 6.53
N GLU A 178 6.72 -16.27 7.40
CA GLU A 178 7.91 -17.01 6.98
C GLU A 178 7.50 -18.17 6.06
N PRO A 179 8.32 -18.54 5.05
CA PRO A 179 7.93 -19.49 4.01
C PRO A 179 7.40 -20.85 4.54
N ASP A 180 8.02 -21.37 5.59
CA ASP A 180 7.63 -22.65 6.19
C ASP A 180 6.25 -22.58 6.88
N ILE A 181 5.99 -21.45 7.56
CA ILE A 181 4.70 -21.20 8.22
C ILE A 181 3.62 -20.95 7.18
N ALA A 182 3.91 -20.16 6.15
CA ALA A 182 3.01 -19.95 5.03
C ALA A 182 2.62 -21.25 4.35
N ALA A 183 3.57 -22.18 4.17
CA ALA A 183 3.30 -23.48 3.57
C ALA A 183 2.31 -24.30 4.41
N VAL A 184 2.44 -24.29 5.74
CA VAL A 184 1.51 -25.00 6.63
C VAL A 184 0.13 -24.35 6.59
N ILE A 185 0.04 -23.02 6.80
CA ILE A 185 -1.24 -22.30 6.87
C ILE A 185 -2.01 -22.41 5.55
N PHE A 186 -1.36 -22.21 4.40
CA PHE A 186 -2.05 -22.22 3.10
C PHE A 186 -2.32 -23.60 2.50
N ASN A 187 -1.86 -24.69 3.15
CA ASN A 187 -2.19 -26.06 2.81
C ASN A 187 -3.15 -26.71 3.82
N ALA A 188 -3.53 -26.00 4.86
CA ALA A 188 -4.44 -26.51 5.90
C ALA A 188 -5.87 -26.67 5.39
N GLN A 189 -6.66 -27.45 6.13
CA GLN A 189 -8.11 -27.48 5.96
C GLN A 189 -8.76 -26.32 6.75
N LEU A 190 -9.98 -25.95 6.36
CA LEU A 190 -10.76 -24.98 7.12
C LEU A 190 -10.99 -25.50 8.55
N LYS A 191 -10.78 -24.62 9.53
CA LYS A 191 -10.90 -24.91 10.97
C LYS A 191 -9.96 -25.98 11.52
N GLU A 192 -8.95 -26.34 10.74
CA GLU A 192 -7.86 -27.19 11.21
C GLU A 192 -7.01 -26.45 12.25
N LEU A 193 -6.71 -27.17 13.35
CA LEU A 193 -5.81 -26.69 14.39
C LEU A 193 -4.36 -26.92 13.94
N LEU A 194 -3.59 -25.86 13.83
CA LEU A 194 -2.22 -25.89 13.33
C LEU A 194 -1.22 -25.50 14.42
N GLY A 195 -0.20 -26.29 14.60
CA GLY A 195 0.88 -25.99 15.55
C GLY A 195 1.03 -27.03 16.65
N PRO A 196 1.54 -26.65 17.84
CA PRO A 196 2.14 -25.36 18.12
C PRO A 196 3.43 -25.13 17.34
N MET A 197 3.60 -23.93 16.77
CA MET A 197 4.80 -23.54 16.04
C MET A 197 5.58 -22.52 16.84
N THR A 198 6.87 -22.76 17.05
CA THR A 198 7.73 -21.83 17.78
C THR A 198 8.44 -20.90 16.80
N ILE A 199 8.16 -19.61 16.93
CA ILE A 199 8.78 -18.55 16.15
C ILE A 199 9.61 -17.70 17.12
N LYS A 200 10.93 -17.73 16.99
CA LYS A 200 11.87 -17.13 17.95
C LYS A 200 11.70 -17.76 19.33
N GLN A 201 11.10 -17.05 20.29
CA GLN A 201 10.89 -17.52 21.66
C GLN A 201 9.41 -17.63 22.05
N THR A 202 8.53 -17.46 21.09
CA THR A 202 7.08 -17.42 21.28
C THR A 202 6.43 -18.56 20.50
N SER A 203 5.41 -19.18 21.03
CA SER A 203 4.70 -20.29 20.40
C SER A 203 3.33 -19.86 19.92
N TYR A 204 2.96 -20.34 18.74
CA TYR A 204 1.75 -19.98 18.03
C TYR A 204 0.91 -21.21 17.74
N ILE A 205 -0.39 -21.08 17.96
CA ILE A 205 -1.41 -22.03 17.49
C ILE A 205 -2.28 -21.26 16.51
N PHE A 206 -2.48 -21.79 15.31
CA PHE A 206 -3.28 -21.15 14.28
C PHE A 206 -4.53 -21.96 13.96
N MET A 207 -5.55 -21.27 13.47
CA MET A 207 -6.73 -21.88 12.89
C MET A 207 -7.18 -21.04 11.69
N VAL A 208 -7.30 -21.70 10.53
CA VAL A 208 -7.75 -21.06 9.29
C VAL A 208 -9.27 -21.03 9.25
N GLU A 209 -9.85 -19.85 9.21
CA GLU A 209 -11.30 -19.68 9.09
C GLU A 209 -11.77 -19.75 7.64
N ASP A 210 -11.03 -19.08 6.73
CA ASP A 210 -11.40 -19.06 5.32
C ASP A 210 -10.17 -18.79 4.43
N PHE A 211 -10.23 -19.28 3.19
CA PHE A 211 -9.29 -18.93 2.12
C PHE A 211 -9.97 -17.96 1.16
N ILE A 212 -9.31 -16.83 0.90
CA ILE A 212 -9.81 -15.78 0.02
C ILE A 212 -8.95 -15.81 -1.25
N PRO A 213 -9.42 -16.48 -2.31
CA PRO A 213 -8.70 -16.52 -3.58
C PRO A 213 -8.50 -15.12 -4.14
N ALA A 214 -7.33 -14.88 -4.72
CA ALA A 214 -7.05 -13.62 -5.36
C ALA A 214 -7.92 -13.43 -6.61
N GLU A 215 -8.48 -12.23 -6.72
CA GLU A 215 -9.21 -11.75 -7.89
C GLU A 215 -8.53 -10.49 -8.43
N LEU A 216 -8.54 -10.33 -9.75
CA LEU A 216 -8.04 -9.11 -10.39
C LEU A 216 -9.15 -8.06 -10.39
N THR A 217 -9.36 -7.45 -9.22
CA THR A 217 -10.27 -6.31 -9.10
C THR A 217 -9.68 -5.06 -9.74
N PRO A 218 -10.48 -4.01 -10.04
CA PRO A 218 -9.97 -2.74 -10.53
C PRO A 218 -8.89 -2.13 -9.62
N GLU A 219 -9.04 -2.26 -8.30
CA GLU A 219 -8.07 -1.77 -7.31
C GLU A 219 -6.76 -2.56 -7.41
N ARG A 220 -6.84 -3.88 -7.52
CA ARG A 220 -5.68 -4.77 -7.69
C ARG A 220 -4.96 -4.50 -9.01
N TYR A 221 -5.72 -4.26 -10.08
CA TYR A 221 -5.16 -3.86 -11.36
C TYR A 221 -4.32 -2.58 -11.21
N GLN A 222 -4.86 -1.55 -10.57
CA GLN A 222 -4.15 -0.28 -10.35
C GLN A 222 -2.92 -0.45 -9.43
N GLU A 223 -3.02 -1.29 -8.42
CA GLU A 223 -1.89 -1.61 -7.53
C GLU A 223 -0.74 -2.24 -8.31
N ILE A 224 -1.02 -3.23 -9.14
CA ILE A 224 -0.01 -3.91 -9.99
C ILE A 224 0.56 -2.94 -11.02
N LEU A 225 -0.29 -2.19 -11.70
CA LEU A 225 0.12 -1.18 -12.68
C LEU A 225 1.07 -0.15 -12.06
N ASN A 226 0.71 0.38 -10.90
CA ASN A 226 1.53 1.34 -10.18
C ASN A 226 2.86 0.74 -9.74
N LYS A 227 2.88 -0.52 -9.27
CA LYS A 227 4.11 -1.23 -8.90
C LYS A 227 5.05 -1.35 -10.10
N MET A 228 4.56 -1.85 -11.23
CA MET A 228 5.36 -2.01 -12.46
C MET A 228 5.90 -0.66 -12.95
N PHE A 229 5.08 0.38 -12.87
CA PHE A 229 5.47 1.73 -13.25
C PHE A 229 6.55 2.31 -12.33
N GLN A 230 6.44 2.12 -11.01
CA GLN A 230 7.45 2.57 -10.06
C GLN A 230 8.78 1.82 -10.22
N GLU A 231 8.74 0.52 -10.48
CA GLU A 231 9.94 -0.28 -10.78
C GLU A 231 10.64 0.24 -12.04
N TRP A 232 9.88 0.53 -13.10
CA TRP A 232 10.40 1.13 -14.32
C TRP A 232 10.99 2.53 -14.09
N LEU A 233 10.28 3.42 -13.40
CA LEU A 233 10.79 4.75 -13.05
C LEU A 233 12.11 4.68 -12.27
N THR A 234 12.21 3.73 -11.34
CA THR A 234 13.43 3.52 -10.57
C THR A 234 14.58 3.04 -11.45
N ALA A 235 14.31 2.17 -12.40
CA ALA A 235 15.32 1.70 -13.38
C ALA A 235 15.79 2.84 -14.29
N GLU A 236 14.85 3.64 -14.83
CA GLU A 236 15.17 4.80 -15.67
C GLU A 236 15.98 5.86 -14.90
N LEU A 237 15.62 6.12 -13.64
CA LEU A 237 16.38 7.04 -12.80
C LEU A 237 17.80 6.53 -12.56
N ASN A 238 17.97 5.25 -12.27
CA ASN A 238 19.30 4.67 -12.09
C ASN A 238 20.11 4.75 -13.37
N TYR A 239 19.50 4.47 -14.52
CA TYR A 239 20.17 4.64 -15.81
C TYR A 239 20.61 6.10 -16.04
N LEU A 240 19.72 7.07 -15.75
CA LEU A 240 20.02 8.50 -15.90
C LEU A 240 21.17 8.97 -14.98
N LEU A 241 21.30 8.40 -13.79
CA LEU A 241 22.28 8.84 -12.79
C LEU A 241 23.65 8.15 -12.94
N TYR A 242 23.71 6.97 -13.54
CA TYR A 242 24.93 6.12 -13.55
C TYR A 242 25.38 5.67 -14.95
N ALA A 243 24.63 6.01 -16.00
CA ALA A 243 25.06 5.86 -17.39
C ALA A 243 25.77 7.09 -17.91
#